data_57b390d8f7ba619386d196739b1186af
#
_entry.id   57b390d8f7ba619386d196739b1186af
#
_cell.length_a   1.000
_cell.length_b   1.000
_cell.length_c   1.000
_cell.angle_alpha   90.00
_cell.angle_beta   90.00
_cell.angle_gamma   90.00
#
_symmetry.space_group_name_H-M   'P 1'
#
loop_
_entity.id
_entity.type
_entity.pdbx_description
1 polymer ?
#
loop_
_entity_poly.entity_id
_entity_poly.type
_entity_poly.pdbx_seq_one_letter_code
_entity_poly.pdbx_strand_id
1 'polypeptide(L)'
;MTLTNGPNLGLLVHGNAGEGHYTELMKQWRGLDALVMPNVKGYLTNTPPGSPSDGDCYIIGAAPTGAWAGQGGKVTRWSSVANAWEFYAPKNGWMVQSNSAREVYRYTGGAWEIFYQEGTYTPSWTALGTAPAIGNGS
;
A
#
# COMPACT_ATOMS: atom_id res chain seq x y z
N MET A 1 7.27 -29.43 -3.63
CA MET A 1 7.80 -28.12 -3.20
C MET A 1 6.77 -27.45 -2.32
N THR A 2 7.09 -27.13 -1.08
CA THR A 2 6.16 -26.44 -0.19
C THR A 2 6.51 -24.95 -0.23
N LEU A 3 5.61 -24.13 -0.76
CA LEU A 3 5.74 -22.69 -0.73
C LEU A 3 4.94 -22.17 0.46
N THR A 4 5.56 -21.38 1.30
CA THR A 4 4.89 -20.71 2.43
C THR A 4 5.02 -19.20 2.28
N ASN A 5 3.99 -18.48 2.73
CA ASN A 5 4.05 -17.02 2.73
C ASN A 5 4.83 -16.53 3.95
N GLY A 6 5.74 -15.62 3.72
CA GLY A 6 6.42 -14.90 4.80
C GLY A 6 5.42 -14.14 5.68
N PRO A 7 5.66 -14.06 7.00
CA PRO A 7 4.67 -13.50 7.94
C PRO A 7 4.46 -12.00 7.80
N ASN A 8 5.46 -11.25 7.34
CA ASN A 8 5.39 -9.79 7.27
C ASN A 8 4.84 -9.27 5.94
N LEU A 9 5.55 -9.51 4.85
CA LEU A 9 5.17 -9.02 3.53
C LEU A 9 4.27 -10.00 2.76
N GLY A 10 4.12 -11.24 3.24
CA GLY A 10 3.36 -12.26 2.55
C GLY A 10 4.03 -12.81 1.28
N LEU A 11 5.32 -12.49 1.10
CA LEU A 11 6.09 -13.01 -0.03
C LEU A 11 6.31 -14.51 0.13
N LEU A 12 6.36 -15.21 -1.00
CA LEU A 12 6.61 -16.65 -1.01
C LEU A 12 8.03 -16.96 -0.52
N VAL A 13 8.12 -17.88 0.43
CA VAL A 13 9.39 -18.39 0.93
C VAL A 13 9.56 -19.81 0.42
N HIS A 14 10.67 -20.05 -0.28
CA HIS A 14 11.00 -21.38 -0.80
C HIS A 14 11.57 -22.29 0.29
N GLY A 15 10.95 -23.45 0.44
CA GLY A 15 11.52 -24.51 1.29
C GLY A 15 12.68 -25.25 0.64
N ASN A 16 12.66 -25.43 -0.70
CA ASN A 16 13.69 -26.14 -1.47
C ASN A 16 13.82 -25.55 -2.88
N ALA A 17 15.02 -25.59 -3.44
CA ALA A 17 15.27 -25.24 -4.83
C ALA A 17 14.67 -26.31 -5.77
N GLY A 18 13.85 -25.86 -6.74
CA GLY A 18 13.23 -26.72 -7.74
C GLY A 18 12.98 -25.97 -9.06
N GLU A 19 12.46 -26.65 -10.06
CA GLU A 19 12.05 -26.03 -11.34
C GLU A 19 10.99 -24.96 -11.09
N GLY A 20 11.09 -23.85 -11.82
CA GLY A 20 10.24 -22.68 -11.63
C GLY A 20 10.77 -21.65 -10.61
N HIS A 21 11.89 -21.95 -9.97
CA HIS A 21 12.51 -21.07 -8.97
C HIS A 21 12.77 -19.65 -9.48
N TYR A 22 13.21 -19.51 -10.72
CA TYR A 22 13.46 -18.20 -11.33
C TYR A 22 12.19 -17.35 -11.44
N THR A 23 11.09 -17.93 -11.93
CA THR A 23 9.81 -17.23 -12.09
C THR A 23 9.26 -16.76 -10.73
N GLU A 24 9.31 -17.61 -9.72
CA GLU A 24 8.86 -17.26 -8.37
C GLU A 24 9.79 -16.23 -7.72
N LEU A 25 11.12 -16.33 -7.93
CA LEU A 25 12.08 -15.32 -7.48
C LEU A 25 11.78 -13.95 -8.10
N MET A 26 11.50 -13.90 -9.40
CA MET A 26 11.15 -12.64 -10.08
C MET A 26 9.84 -12.04 -9.54
N LYS A 27 8.85 -12.86 -9.21
CA LYS A 27 7.63 -12.38 -8.53
C LYS A 27 7.94 -11.77 -7.16
N GLN A 28 8.83 -12.40 -6.40
CA GLN A 28 9.24 -11.90 -5.09
C GLN A 28 9.96 -10.56 -5.20
N TRP A 29 10.86 -10.41 -6.17
CA TRP A 29 11.54 -9.14 -6.44
C TRP A 29 10.55 -8.02 -6.79
N ARG A 30 9.56 -8.31 -7.65
CA ARG A 30 8.50 -7.35 -7.94
C ARG A 30 7.63 -7.04 -6.72
N GLY A 31 7.39 -8.03 -5.87
CA GLY A 31 6.72 -7.83 -4.59
C GLY A 31 7.49 -6.92 -3.65
N LEU A 32 8.81 -7.09 -3.55
CA LEU A 32 9.66 -6.19 -2.77
C LEU A 32 9.63 -4.77 -3.35
N ASP A 33 9.74 -4.62 -4.66
CA ASP A 33 9.65 -3.32 -5.33
C ASP A 33 8.31 -2.61 -5.06
N ALA A 34 7.22 -3.36 -4.98
CA ALA A 34 5.90 -2.82 -4.69
C ALA A 34 5.69 -2.45 -3.21
N LEU A 35 6.36 -3.15 -2.28
CA LEU A 35 6.03 -3.10 -0.85
C LEU A 35 7.12 -2.47 0.03
N VAL A 36 8.33 -2.28 -0.51
CA VAL A 36 9.38 -1.52 0.16
C VAL A 36 9.24 -0.06 -0.27
N MET A 37 8.90 0.81 0.66
CA MET A 37 8.57 2.23 0.41
C MET A 37 7.44 2.41 -0.62
N PRO A 38 6.29 1.77 -0.42
CA PRO A 38 5.22 1.75 -1.40
C PRO A 38 4.64 3.14 -1.60
N ASN A 39 4.47 3.51 -2.87
CA ASN A 39 3.90 4.78 -3.29
C ASN A 39 2.73 4.51 -4.24
N VAL A 40 1.52 4.90 -3.84
CA VAL A 40 0.31 4.62 -4.62
C VAL A 40 -0.20 5.84 -5.35
N LYS A 41 -0.70 5.64 -6.57
CA LYS A 41 -1.37 6.67 -7.38
C LYS A 41 -2.82 6.90 -6.96
N GLY A 42 -3.46 5.92 -6.32
CA GLY A 42 -4.85 6.01 -5.89
C GLY A 42 -5.12 5.27 -4.58
N TYR A 43 -5.98 5.87 -3.77
CA TYR A 43 -6.46 5.35 -2.49
C TYR A 43 -7.91 4.91 -2.59
N LEU A 44 -8.19 3.69 -2.18
CA LEU A 44 -9.52 3.05 -2.24
C LEU A 44 -10.19 3.17 -3.62
N THR A 45 -9.40 3.00 -4.67
CA THR A 45 -9.86 3.07 -6.06
C THR A 45 -10.54 1.74 -6.42
N ASN A 46 -11.72 1.81 -7.04
CA ASN A 46 -12.49 0.61 -7.38
C ASN A 46 -12.32 0.14 -8.84
N THR A 47 -11.90 1.04 -9.72
CA THR A 47 -11.79 0.74 -11.16
C THR A 47 -10.33 0.81 -11.60
N PRO A 48 -9.79 -0.27 -12.18
CA PRO A 48 -8.44 -0.23 -12.71
C PRO A 48 -8.32 0.76 -13.87
N PRO A 49 -7.19 1.49 -13.98
CA PRO A 49 -6.94 2.36 -15.12
C PRO A 49 -6.84 1.54 -16.41
N GLY A 50 -7.31 2.12 -17.52
CA GLY A 50 -7.32 1.46 -18.83
C GLY A 50 -5.93 1.31 -19.48
N SER A 51 -4.95 2.12 -19.06
CA SER A 51 -3.58 2.10 -19.60
C SER A 51 -2.58 2.31 -18.46
N PRO A 52 -2.38 1.29 -17.63
CA PRO A 52 -1.41 1.38 -16.54
C PRO A 52 0.03 1.35 -17.06
N SER A 53 0.92 2.06 -16.39
CA SER A 53 2.36 1.98 -16.59
C SER A 53 2.98 0.93 -15.67
N ASP A 54 4.12 0.36 -16.08
CA ASP A 54 4.83 -0.60 -15.21
C ASP A 54 5.15 0.03 -13.85
N GLY A 55 4.87 -0.71 -12.79
CA GLY A 55 5.08 -0.26 -11.42
C GLY A 55 3.93 0.58 -10.83
N ASP A 56 2.89 0.90 -11.58
CA ASP A 56 1.74 1.63 -11.03
C ASP A 56 1.08 0.88 -9.89
N CYS A 57 1.00 1.52 -8.72
CA CYS A 57 0.44 0.94 -7.51
C CYS A 57 -0.84 1.67 -7.07
N TYR A 58 -1.77 0.90 -6.48
CA TYR A 58 -3.05 1.39 -5.96
C TYR A 58 -3.45 0.63 -4.69
N ILE A 59 -4.19 1.30 -3.81
CA ILE A 59 -4.98 0.63 -2.78
C ILE A 59 -6.38 0.44 -3.33
N ILE A 60 -6.83 -0.81 -3.41
CA ILE A 60 -8.12 -1.18 -3.98
C ILE A 60 -9.23 -0.92 -2.96
N GLY A 61 -10.30 -0.29 -3.40
CA GLY A 61 -11.48 -0.03 -2.58
C GLY A 61 -12.32 -1.27 -2.27
N ALA A 62 -13.45 -1.07 -1.60
CA ALA A 62 -14.31 -2.17 -1.14
C ALA A 62 -15.17 -2.81 -2.24
N ALA A 63 -15.42 -2.09 -3.34
CA ALA A 63 -16.27 -2.56 -4.45
C ALA A 63 -15.51 -2.56 -5.79
N PRO A 64 -14.43 -3.36 -5.91
CA PRO A 64 -13.60 -3.35 -7.10
C PRO A 64 -14.28 -3.96 -8.31
N THR A 65 -13.97 -3.40 -9.49
CA THR A 65 -14.52 -3.83 -10.78
C THR A 65 -13.42 -4.30 -11.74
N GLY A 66 -13.83 -4.88 -12.86
CA GLY A 66 -12.91 -5.30 -13.93
C GLY A 66 -11.83 -6.26 -13.45
N ALA A 67 -10.59 -6.00 -13.82
CA ALA A 67 -9.45 -6.83 -13.46
C ALA A 67 -9.16 -6.89 -11.94
N TRP A 68 -9.77 -6.01 -11.14
CA TRP A 68 -9.62 -5.99 -9.69
C TRP A 68 -10.78 -6.65 -8.94
N ALA A 69 -11.77 -7.20 -9.64
CA ALA A 69 -12.93 -7.86 -9.01
C ALA A 69 -12.49 -8.92 -7.97
N GLY A 70 -13.06 -8.86 -6.78
CA GLY A 70 -12.71 -9.76 -5.67
C GLY A 70 -11.41 -9.44 -4.93
N GLN A 71 -10.71 -8.34 -5.27
CA GLN A 71 -9.42 -7.97 -4.67
C GLN A 71 -9.51 -6.76 -3.71
N GLY A 72 -10.69 -6.47 -3.20
CA GLY A 72 -10.92 -5.34 -2.30
C GLY A 72 -9.96 -5.28 -1.11
N GLY A 73 -9.51 -4.09 -0.77
CA GLY A 73 -8.60 -3.83 0.36
C GLY A 73 -7.13 -4.18 0.12
N LYS A 74 -6.79 -4.79 -1.01
CA LYS A 74 -5.41 -5.15 -1.32
C LYS A 74 -4.62 -3.98 -1.91
N VAL A 75 -3.30 -4.04 -1.78
CA VAL A 75 -2.38 -3.25 -2.60
C VAL A 75 -2.19 -3.98 -3.92
N THR A 76 -2.22 -3.26 -5.02
CA THR A 76 -1.95 -3.83 -6.34
C THR A 76 -0.86 -3.08 -7.07
N ARG A 77 -0.13 -3.78 -7.92
CA ARG A 77 0.90 -3.25 -8.81
C ARG A 77 0.69 -3.77 -10.22
N TRP A 78 0.81 -2.90 -11.22
CA TRP A 78 0.85 -3.34 -12.61
C TRP A 78 2.23 -3.85 -12.98
N SER A 79 2.29 -5.00 -13.60
CA SER A 79 3.52 -5.57 -14.17
C SER A 79 3.38 -5.66 -15.69
N SER A 80 4.16 -4.85 -16.42
CA SER A 80 4.20 -4.92 -17.89
C SER A 80 4.82 -6.22 -18.39
N VAL A 81 5.75 -6.80 -17.62
CA VAL A 81 6.39 -8.09 -17.93
C VAL A 81 5.37 -9.24 -17.83
N ALA A 82 4.54 -9.24 -16.80
CA ALA A 82 3.48 -10.23 -16.63
C ALA A 82 2.21 -9.87 -17.43
N ASN A 83 2.12 -8.64 -17.94
CA ASN A 83 0.93 -8.04 -18.55
C ASN A 83 -0.31 -8.23 -17.67
N ALA A 84 -0.15 -8.01 -16.37
CA ALA A 84 -1.18 -8.28 -15.37
C ALA A 84 -1.00 -7.44 -14.10
N TRP A 85 -2.08 -7.31 -13.35
CA TRP A 85 -2.07 -6.79 -11.99
C TRP A 85 -1.60 -7.87 -11.02
N GLU A 86 -0.67 -7.51 -10.17
CA GLU A 86 -0.22 -8.33 -9.03
C GLU A 86 -0.87 -7.78 -7.75
N PHE A 87 -1.34 -8.66 -6.86
CA PHE A 87 -2.12 -8.30 -5.68
C PHE A 87 -1.43 -8.76 -4.40
N TYR A 88 -1.39 -7.87 -3.41
CA TYR A 88 -0.76 -8.11 -2.12
C TYR A 88 -1.77 -7.87 -1.01
N ALA A 89 -2.08 -8.93 -0.25
CA ALA A 89 -2.96 -8.84 0.91
C ALA A 89 -2.24 -8.10 2.04
N PRO A 90 -2.77 -6.96 2.50
CA PRO A 90 -2.10 -6.18 3.53
C PRO A 90 -2.12 -6.88 4.89
N LYS A 91 -1.17 -6.54 5.72
CA LYS A 91 -1.08 -6.97 7.11
C LYS A 91 -1.11 -5.76 8.03
N ASN A 92 -1.57 -5.96 9.27
CA ASN A 92 -1.57 -4.88 10.25
C ASN A 92 -0.19 -4.24 10.37
N GLY A 93 -0.16 -2.92 10.35
CA GLY A 93 1.06 -2.13 10.42
C GLY A 93 1.66 -1.75 9.06
N TRP A 94 1.12 -2.25 7.94
CA TRP A 94 1.57 -1.77 6.63
C TRP A 94 1.28 -0.30 6.47
N MET A 95 2.24 0.42 5.94
CA MET A 95 2.13 1.84 5.64
C MET A 95 2.44 2.07 4.16
N VAL A 96 1.65 2.95 3.54
CA VAL A 96 1.74 3.29 2.11
C VAL A 96 1.62 4.79 1.97
N GLN A 97 2.47 5.38 1.14
CA GLN A 97 2.42 6.81 0.85
C GLN A 97 1.61 7.09 -0.41
N SER A 98 0.86 8.19 -0.42
CA SER A 98 0.24 8.73 -1.62
C SER A 98 1.24 9.49 -2.47
N ASN A 99 1.22 9.25 -3.79
CA ASN A 99 2.06 9.97 -4.74
C ASN A 99 1.64 11.45 -4.92
N SER A 100 0.36 11.76 -4.77
CA SER A 100 -0.20 13.07 -5.10
C SER A 100 -0.76 13.84 -3.91
N ALA A 101 -1.23 13.15 -2.88
CA ALA A 101 -2.01 13.76 -1.81
C ALA A 101 -1.19 14.10 -0.56
N ARG A 102 0.11 13.80 -0.52
CA ARG A 102 0.97 13.94 0.67
C ARG A 102 0.37 13.30 1.92
N GLU A 103 -0.26 12.16 1.71
CA GLU A 103 -0.91 11.37 2.73
C GLU A 103 -0.15 10.07 2.96
N VAL A 104 -0.21 9.58 4.18
CA VAL A 104 0.26 8.25 4.54
C VAL A 104 -0.93 7.44 5.01
N TYR A 105 -1.12 6.27 4.44
CA TYR A 105 -2.16 5.32 4.80
C TYR A 105 -1.58 4.20 5.64
N ARG A 106 -2.34 3.73 6.61
CA ARG A 106 -1.99 2.60 7.47
C ARG A 106 -3.08 1.53 7.38
N TYR A 107 -2.67 0.27 7.33
CA TYR A 107 -3.61 -0.85 7.44
C TYR A 107 -3.66 -1.32 8.88
N THR A 108 -4.85 -1.26 9.48
CA THR A 108 -5.10 -1.69 10.86
C THR A 108 -6.55 -2.13 11.03
N GLY A 109 -6.78 -3.12 11.90
CA GLY A 109 -8.13 -3.60 12.17
C GLY A 109 -8.90 -4.15 10.96
N GLY A 110 -8.21 -4.56 9.90
CA GLY A 110 -8.82 -5.07 8.68
C GLY A 110 -9.15 -4.00 7.62
N ALA A 111 -8.77 -2.75 7.83
CA ALA A 111 -9.07 -1.64 6.92
C ALA A 111 -7.88 -0.69 6.75
N TRP A 112 -7.90 0.02 5.64
CA TRP A 112 -6.99 1.13 5.40
C TRP A 112 -7.56 2.41 5.99
N GLU A 113 -6.72 3.18 6.67
CA GLU A 113 -7.06 4.50 7.21
C GLU A 113 -6.00 5.53 6.86
N ILE A 114 -6.38 6.79 6.82
CA ILE A 114 -5.43 7.90 6.68
C ILE A 114 -4.72 8.05 8.03
N PHE A 115 -3.41 7.78 8.05
CA PHE A 115 -2.56 7.93 9.22
C PHE A 115 -1.98 9.33 9.35
N TYR A 116 -1.63 9.93 8.22
CA TYR A 116 -1.10 11.29 8.15
C TYR A 116 -1.61 11.97 6.88
N GLN A 117 -2.01 13.24 7.01
CA GLN A 117 -2.38 14.11 5.89
C GLN A 117 -1.77 15.48 6.13
N GLU A 118 -1.00 15.97 5.16
CA GLU A 118 -0.41 17.30 5.26
C GLU A 118 -1.51 18.38 5.21
N GLY A 119 -1.41 19.36 6.10
CA GLY A 119 -2.34 20.50 6.17
C GLY A 119 -3.61 20.31 6.97
N THR A 120 -3.85 19.11 7.55
CA THR A 120 -4.99 18.87 8.45
C THR A 120 -4.66 18.98 9.93
N TYR A 121 -3.39 19.18 10.28
CA TYR A 121 -3.04 19.45 11.67
C TYR A 121 -3.48 20.88 12.05
N THR A 122 -4.70 21.02 12.49
CA THR A 122 -5.11 22.14 13.33
C THR A 122 -4.82 21.74 14.77
N PRO A 123 -3.80 22.34 15.41
CA PRO A 123 -3.60 22.08 16.82
C PRO A 123 -4.88 22.50 17.57
N SER A 124 -5.61 21.54 18.09
CA SER A 124 -6.76 21.83 18.94
C SER A 124 -6.25 22.22 20.34
N TRP A 125 -5.93 23.48 20.49
CA TRP A 125 -5.53 24.06 21.78
C TRP A 125 -6.67 23.99 22.81
N THR A 126 -7.89 23.78 22.34
CA THR A 126 -9.08 23.61 23.21
C THR A 126 -8.99 22.37 24.08
N ALA A 127 -8.28 21.31 23.66
CA ALA A 127 -8.08 20.10 24.47
C ALA A 127 -7.00 20.25 25.55
N LEU A 128 -6.11 21.26 25.43
CA LEU A 128 -5.00 21.51 26.33
C LEU A 128 -5.16 22.80 27.18
N GLY A 129 -6.33 23.44 27.11
CA GLY A 129 -6.52 24.77 27.70
C GLY A 129 -5.98 25.87 26.82
N THR A 130 -5.84 27.07 27.35
CA THR A 130 -5.38 28.26 26.63
C THR A 130 -4.00 28.05 26.00
N ALA A 131 -3.87 28.42 24.72
CA ALA A 131 -2.56 28.47 24.07
C ALA A 131 -1.59 29.28 24.95
N PRO A 132 -0.35 28.82 25.14
CA PRO A 132 0.65 29.64 25.85
C PRO A 132 0.80 30.94 25.10
N ALA A 133 0.65 32.04 25.81
CA ALA A 133 0.92 33.35 25.27
C ALA A 133 2.39 33.39 24.82
N ILE A 134 2.60 33.53 23.52
CA ILE A 134 3.94 33.88 23.03
C ILE A 134 4.19 35.30 23.52
N GLY A 135 4.97 35.42 24.61
CA GLY A 135 5.38 36.72 25.08
C GLY A 135 6.09 37.46 23.95
N ASN A 136 5.49 38.53 23.48
CA ASN A 136 6.23 39.50 22.71
C ASN A 136 7.33 40.03 23.60
N GLY A 137 8.55 39.56 23.43
CA GLY A 137 9.71 40.16 24.04
C GLY A 137 9.77 41.60 23.57
N SER A 138 9.44 42.47 24.42
CA SER A 138 9.75 43.90 24.30
C SER A 138 11.15 44.16 24.87
#